data_bbebb39e70835589f1e3d46449041e5d
#
_entry.id   bbebb39e70835589f1e3d46449041e5d
#
_cell.length_a   1.000
_cell.length_b   1.000
_cell.length_c   1.000
_cell.angle_alpha   90.00
_cell.angle_beta   90.00
_cell.angle_gamma   90.00
#
_symmetry.space_group_name_H-M   'P 1'
#
loop_
_entity.id
_entity.type
_entity.pdbx_description
1 polymer ?
#
loop_
_entity_poly.entity_id
_entity_poly.type
_entity_poly.pdbx_seq_one_letter_code
_entity_poly.pdbx_strand_id
1 'polypeptide(L)'
;MENKEQHQPFTGNYCVEDDDGILHELDSVVSSILDQFTARALMGKKKYGVDLDRTDLSLLEWIEHAKQEHMDAILYLEKIKQEISGKKETI
;
A
#
# COMPACT_ATOMS: atom_id res chain seq x y z
N MET A 1 12.10 22.10 22.38
CA MET A 1 11.76 22.13 21.85
C MET A 1 11.64 22.39 21.26
N GLU A 2 11.61 22.25 21.26
CA GLU A 2 11.28 22.27 20.52
C GLU A 2 11.14 22.50 19.64
N ASN A 3 11.33 22.33 19.55
CA ASN A 3 11.12 22.28 18.64
C ASN A 3 10.77 22.43 18.04
N LYS A 4 10.82 22.08 18.15
CA LYS A 4 10.35 22.03 17.57
C LYS A 4 10.05 22.11 16.90
N GLU A 5 10.12 21.80 17.02
CA GLU A 5 9.68 21.84 16.39
C GLU A 5 9.39 22.22 15.66
N GLN A 6 9.48 22.39 15.59
CA GLN A 6 9.06 22.77 14.91
C GLN A 6 9.09 23.16 14.02
N HIS A 7 9.21 23.19 14.01
CA HIS A 7 9.08 23.32 13.33
C HIS A 7 8.36 23.49 12.09
N GLN A 8 8.61 22.66 11.40
CA GLN A 8 7.87 22.65 10.24
C GLN A 8 6.66 21.87 10.46
N PRO A 9 5.61 22.11 9.78
CA PRO A 9 4.40 21.40 9.97
C PRO A 9 4.58 19.95 9.60
N PHE A 10 3.92 19.06 10.31
CA PHE A 10 3.96 17.67 10.02
C PHE A 10 3.22 17.42 8.71
N THR A 11 3.87 16.85 7.73
CA THR A 11 3.26 16.60 6.44
C THR A 11 2.67 15.22 6.34
N GLY A 12 3.08 14.32 7.20
CA GLY A 12 2.64 12.94 7.10
C GLY A 12 3.44 12.13 6.10
N ASN A 13 4.42 12.75 5.43
CA ASN A 13 5.22 12.04 4.46
C ASN A 13 6.46 11.43 5.08
N TYR A 14 6.86 10.30 4.54
CA TYR A 14 8.04 9.61 5.03
C TYR A 14 9.31 10.30 4.53
N CYS A 15 10.35 10.26 5.35
CA CYS A 15 11.67 10.72 4.96
C CYS A 15 12.61 9.52 5.00
N VAL A 16 13.42 9.38 3.96
CA VAL A 16 14.32 8.25 3.85
C VAL A 16 15.73 8.78 3.58
N GLU A 17 16.70 8.20 4.25
CA GLU A 17 18.08 8.59 4.08
C GLU A 17 18.70 7.78 2.96
N ASP A 18 19.41 8.43 2.03
CA ASP A 18 20.06 7.72 0.94
C ASP A 18 21.46 7.25 1.34
N ASP A 19 22.19 6.66 0.40
CA ASP A 19 23.51 6.12 0.67
C ASP A 19 24.52 7.16 1.10
N ASP A 20 24.29 8.41 0.77
CA ASP A 20 25.20 9.48 1.13
C ASP A 20 24.78 10.20 2.40
N GLY A 21 23.76 9.71 3.07
CA GLY A 21 23.28 10.32 4.30
C GLY A 21 22.35 11.49 4.09
N ILE A 22 21.85 11.68 2.88
CA ILE A 22 20.97 12.80 2.58
C ILE A 22 19.52 12.35 2.77
N LEU A 23 18.75 13.17 3.48
CA LEU A 23 17.36 12.85 3.71
C LEU A 23 16.50 13.32 2.54
N HIS A 24 15.58 12.45 2.14
CA HIS A 24 14.63 12.76 1.07
C HIS A 24 13.23 12.56 1.60
N GLU A 25 12.38 13.53 1.37
CA GLU A 25 10.98 13.37 1.71
C GLU A 25 10.29 12.65 0.55
N LEU A 26 9.61 11.57 0.82
CA LEU A 26 8.88 10.84 -0.22
C LEU A 26 7.54 11.53 -0.44
N ASP A 27 7.02 11.42 -1.65
CA ASP A 27 5.76 12.10 -1.97
C ASP A 27 4.60 11.49 -1.21
N SER A 28 3.45 12.13 -1.29
CA SER A 28 2.29 11.71 -0.52
C SER A 28 1.70 10.40 -1.02
N VAL A 29 1.87 10.09 -2.30
CA VAL A 29 1.34 8.86 -2.86
C VAL A 29 2.10 7.66 -2.30
N VAL A 30 3.43 7.72 -2.34
CA VAL A 30 4.25 6.65 -1.80
C VAL A 30 4.08 6.54 -0.30
N SER A 31 4.05 7.68 0.39
CA SER A 31 3.91 7.68 1.84
C SER A 31 2.59 7.05 2.27
N SER A 32 1.52 7.36 1.57
CA SER A 32 0.22 6.78 1.85
C SER A 32 0.23 5.25 1.67
N ILE A 33 0.86 4.78 0.60
CA ILE A 33 0.92 3.35 0.36
C ILE A 33 1.78 2.64 1.40
N LEU A 34 2.85 3.27 1.85
CA LEU A 34 3.68 2.67 2.90
C LEU A 34 2.88 2.49 4.20
N ASP A 35 2.06 3.48 4.56
CA ASP A 35 1.21 3.36 5.72
C ASP A 35 0.22 2.22 5.54
N GLN A 36 -0.37 2.12 4.37
CA GLN A 36 -1.37 1.10 4.11
C GLN A 36 -0.74 -0.30 4.07
N PHE A 37 0.44 -0.43 3.51
CA PHE A 37 1.15 -1.71 3.53
C PHE A 37 1.41 -2.16 4.96
N THR A 38 1.88 -1.26 5.80
CA THR A 38 2.18 -1.58 7.18
C THR A 38 0.91 -2.03 7.92
N ALA A 39 -0.17 -1.27 7.74
CA ALA A 39 -1.42 -1.59 8.43
C ALA A 39 -1.98 -2.93 7.95
N ARG A 40 -1.88 -3.19 6.64
CA ARG A 40 -2.39 -4.43 6.09
C ARG A 40 -1.57 -5.63 6.56
N ALA A 41 -0.25 -5.48 6.59
CA ALA A 41 0.61 -6.56 7.07
C ALA A 41 0.31 -6.90 8.52
N LEU A 42 0.12 -5.87 9.35
CA LEU A 42 -0.17 -6.09 10.75
C LEU A 42 -1.52 -6.76 10.94
N MET A 43 -2.52 -6.29 10.19
CA MET A 43 -3.85 -6.88 10.27
C MET A 43 -3.83 -8.34 9.86
N GLY A 44 -3.13 -8.67 8.77
CA GLY A 44 -3.03 -10.06 8.34
C GLY A 44 -2.36 -10.94 9.35
N LYS A 45 -1.29 -10.44 9.97
CA LYS A 45 -0.58 -11.22 10.97
C LYS A 45 -1.45 -11.47 12.18
N LYS A 46 -2.19 -10.46 12.62
CA LYS A 46 -3.06 -10.61 13.77
C LYS A 46 -4.23 -11.53 13.47
N LYS A 47 -4.79 -11.46 12.27
CA LYS A 47 -5.97 -12.23 11.94
C LYS A 47 -5.66 -13.68 11.66
N TYR A 48 -4.58 -13.96 10.95
CA TYR A 48 -4.29 -15.32 10.51
C TYR A 48 -3.13 -15.96 11.25
N GLY A 49 -2.36 -15.20 12.01
CA GLY A 49 -1.25 -15.74 12.78
C GLY A 49 -0.02 -16.09 11.96
N VAL A 50 -0.01 -15.73 10.67
CA VAL A 50 1.13 -16.00 9.80
C VAL A 50 1.42 -14.77 8.95
N ASP A 51 2.61 -14.74 8.38
CA ASP A 51 2.97 -13.66 7.47
C ASP A 51 3.59 -14.29 6.22
N LEU A 52 4.16 -13.47 5.37
CA LEU A 52 4.67 -13.95 4.10
C LEU A 52 5.97 -14.74 4.20
N ASP A 53 6.56 -14.79 5.40
CA ASP A 53 7.74 -15.60 5.59
C ASP A 53 7.40 -17.08 5.81
N ARG A 54 6.11 -17.41 5.84
CA ARG A 54 5.66 -18.79 5.95
C ARG A 54 6.18 -19.61 4.78
N THR A 55 6.40 -20.90 5.01
CA THR A 55 6.98 -21.77 4.01
C THR A 55 6.10 -22.96 3.67
N ASP A 56 4.85 -22.93 4.10
CA ASP A 56 3.96 -24.07 3.92
C ASP A 56 3.17 -24.03 2.61
N LEU A 57 3.31 -22.98 1.81
CA LEU A 57 2.62 -22.87 0.54
C LEU A 57 3.59 -23.18 -0.59
N SER A 58 3.12 -23.88 -1.60
CA SER A 58 3.94 -24.17 -2.77
C SER A 58 4.03 -22.94 -3.66
N LEU A 59 4.95 -22.95 -4.58
CA LEU A 59 5.08 -21.87 -5.53
C LEU A 59 3.82 -21.69 -6.35
N LEU A 60 3.17 -22.80 -6.74
CA LEU A 60 1.93 -22.69 -7.49
C LEU A 60 0.82 -22.06 -6.66
N GLU A 61 0.77 -22.35 -5.38
CA GLU A 61 -0.21 -21.71 -4.51
C GLU A 61 0.02 -20.20 -4.39
N TRP A 62 1.29 -19.79 -4.30
CA TRP A 62 1.59 -18.36 -4.27
C TRP A 62 1.17 -17.69 -5.57
N ILE A 63 1.41 -18.34 -6.70
CA ILE A 63 1.02 -17.81 -8.00
C ILE A 63 -0.50 -17.68 -8.09
N GLU A 64 -1.22 -18.65 -7.58
CA GLU A 64 -2.67 -18.60 -7.63
C GLU A 64 -3.22 -17.46 -6.78
N HIS A 65 -2.65 -17.25 -5.60
CA HIS A 65 -3.06 -16.13 -4.76
C HIS A 65 -2.82 -14.80 -5.47
N ALA A 66 -1.64 -14.64 -6.07
CA ALA A 66 -1.32 -13.40 -6.76
C ALA A 66 -2.27 -13.16 -7.94
N LYS A 67 -2.59 -14.23 -8.67
CA LYS A 67 -3.48 -14.10 -9.80
C LYS A 67 -4.86 -13.62 -9.38
N GLN A 68 -5.37 -14.19 -8.31
CA GLN A 68 -6.69 -13.78 -7.83
C GLN A 68 -6.72 -12.33 -7.40
N GLU A 69 -5.65 -11.86 -6.77
CA GLU A 69 -5.60 -10.47 -6.35
C GLU A 69 -5.52 -9.53 -7.54
N HIS A 70 -4.81 -9.93 -8.59
CA HIS A 70 -4.78 -9.11 -9.81
C HIS A 70 -6.17 -9.06 -10.46
N MET A 71 -6.90 -10.15 -10.43
CA MET A 71 -8.26 -10.16 -10.97
C MET A 71 -9.16 -9.22 -10.19
N ASP A 72 -9.06 -9.24 -8.86
CA ASP A 72 -9.83 -8.34 -8.03
C ASP A 72 -9.48 -6.88 -8.34
N ALA A 73 -8.20 -6.59 -8.55
CA ALA A 73 -7.79 -5.23 -8.89
C ALA A 73 -8.43 -4.76 -10.18
N ILE A 74 -8.53 -5.64 -11.17
CA ILE A 74 -9.19 -5.29 -12.43
C ILE A 74 -10.67 -5.01 -12.22
N LEU A 75 -11.33 -5.81 -11.40
CA LEU A 75 -12.74 -5.60 -11.10
C LEU A 75 -12.98 -4.26 -10.42
N TYR A 76 -12.10 -3.90 -9.49
CA TYR A 76 -12.23 -2.62 -8.81
C TYR A 76 -12.01 -1.46 -9.78
N LEU A 77 -11.05 -1.59 -10.69
CA LEU A 77 -10.80 -0.54 -11.66
C LEU A 77 -12.02 -0.38 -12.58
N GLU A 78 -12.64 -1.47 -12.98
CA GLU A 78 -13.82 -1.40 -13.81
C GLU A 78 -14.98 -0.74 -13.07
N LYS A 79 -15.14 -1.07 -11.80
CA LYS A 79 -16.16 -0.45 -10.98
C LYS A 79 -15.97 1.06 -10.91
N ILE A 80 -14.74 1.48 -10.66
CA ILE A 80 -14.43 2.90 -10.57
C ILE A 80 -14.70 3.58 -11.90
N LYS A 81 -14.29 2.96 -12.99
CA LYS A 81 -14.51 3.51 -14.31
C LYS A 81 -15.99 3.73 -14.57
N GLN A 82 -16.81 2.76 -14.23
CA GLN A 82 -18.25 2.89 -14.43
C GLN A 82 -18.86 4.00 -13.59
N GLU A 83 -18.38 4.13 -12.35
CA GLU A 83 -18.88 5.21 -11.50
C GLU A 83 -18.52 6.58 -12.07
N ILE A 84 -17.32 6.72 -12.57
CA ILE A 84 -16.89 7.99 -13.14
C ILE A 84 -17.65 8.29 -14.41
N SER A 85 -17.91 7.30 -15.25
CA SER A 85 -18.54 7.58 -16.52
C SER A 85 -20.05 7.57 -16.45
N GLY A 86 -20.62 7.43 -15.28
CA GLY A 86 -22.05 7.48 -15.15
C GLY A 86 -22.74 6.19 -15.45
N LYS A 87 -22.00 5.15 -15.64
CA LYS A 87 -22.55 3.87 -15.83
C LYS A 87 -23.40 3.65 -16.95
N LYS A 88 -24.32 4.47 -17.18
CA LYS A 88 -25.24 4.26 -18.19
C LYS A 88 -24.71 4.43 -19.45
N GLU A 89 -23.70 5.16 -19.63
CA GLU A 89 -23.30 5.37 -20.90
C GLU A 89 -22.30 4.48 -21.34
N THR A 90 -22.03 3.54 -20.67
CA THR A 90 -21.05 2.76 -21.13
C THR A 90 -21.45 2.08 -22.25
N ILE A 91 -21.42 1.84 -22.92
CA ILE A 91 -21.76 1.13 -23.96
C ILE A 91 -21.03 1.04 -24.75
#